data_3274240cdc3a69ad4a5af9d539901262
#
_entry.id   3274240cdc3a69ad4a5af9d539901262
#
_cell.length_a   1.000
_cell.length_b   1.000
_cell.length_c   1.000
_cell.angle_alpha   90.00
_cell.angle_beta   90.00
_cell.angle_gamma   90.00
#
_symmetry.space_group_name_H-M   'P 1'
#
loop_
_entity.id
_entity.type
_entity.pdbx_description
1 polymer ?
#
loop_
_entity_poly.entity_id
_entity_poly.type
_entity_poly.pdbx_seq_one_letter_code
_entity_poly.pdbx_strand_id
1 'polypeptide(L)'
;KFIMGGVSDRSSARKFLPLGLTLSALATLLLGTKVGVSSIVSMFILQFLIGWFQGMGWPPCGRVMTHWFSQNERGTKMSIWNCAHNVGGALIGPMAAGGLVWFGSWQAGTFWFPAVVALIIVVIAYSLIRDTPQSCGLPPIEEYRNDYPKNYSAKSEVELTAKEIFFKYV
;
A
#
# COMPACT_ATOMS: atom_id res chain seq x y z
N LYS A 1 -3.37 6.11 -9.95
CA LYS A 1 -2.23 5.25 -9.58
C LYS A 1 -0.91 5.75 -10.16
N PHE A 2 -0.87 6.20 -11.42
CA PHE A 2 0.35 6.71 -12.07
C PHE A 2 0.99 7.88 -11.30
N ILE A 3 0.19 8.92 -10.98
CA ILE A 3 0.66 10.08 -10.21
C ILE A 3 1.22 9.65 -8.84
N MET A 4 0.50 8.75 -8.16
CA MET A 4 0.93 8.22 -6.85
C MET A 4 2.21 7.39 -6.93
N GLY A 5 2.49 6.73 -8.05
CA GLY A 5 3.77 6.09 -8.31
C GLY A 5 4.93 7.08 -8.28
N GLY A 6 4.85 8.15 -9.08
CA GLY A 6 5.90 9.16 -9.13
C GLY A 6 6.11 9.92 -7.81
N VAL A 7 5.05 10.11 -7.00
CA VAL A 7 5.18 10.69 -5.65
C VAL A 7 5.81 9.69 -4.68
N SER A 8 5.42 8.41 -4.78
CA SER A 8 5.98 7.33 -3.95
C SER A 8 7.48 7.17 -4.14
N ASP A 9 7.97 7.26 -5.39
CA ASP A 9 9.39 7.07 -5.70
C ASP A 9 10.29 8.12 -5.01
N ARG A 10 9.73 9.30 -4.73
CA ARG A 10 10.40 10.40 -4.03
C ARG A 10 10.07 10.47 -2.53
N SER A 11 9.27 9.55 -2.02
CA SER A 11 8.78 9.56 -0.64
C SER A 11 9.28 8.33 0.11
N SER A 12 9.39 8.42 1.45
CA SER A 12 9.66 7.25 2.29
C SER A 12 8.44 6.33 2.31
N ALA A 13 8.62 5.05 1.96
CA ALA A 13 7.57 4.04 1.99
C ALA A 13 6.99 3.88 3.40
N ARG A 14 7.85 3.99 4.43
CA ARG A 14 7.47 3.95 5.85
C ARG A 14 6.44 5.01 6.23
N LYS A 15 6.46 6.18 5.59
CA LYS A 15 5.51 7.28 5.86
C LYS A 15 4.36 7.28 4.87
N PHE A 16 4.65 7.07 3.60
CA PHE A 16 3.70 7.21 2.51
C PHE A 16 2.59 6.16 2.53
N LEU A 17 2.94 4.88 2.78
CA LEU A 17 1.98 3.78 2.84
C LEU A 17 1.02 3.92 4.04
N PRO A 18 1.48 4.13 5.30
CA PRO A 18 0.58 4.35 6.42
C PRO A 18 -0.28 5.60 6.27
N LEU A 19 0.25 6.68 5.66
CA LEU A 19 -0.53 7.89 5.38
C LEU A 19 -1.70 7.59 4.45
N GLY A 20 -1.46 6.90 3.33
CA GLY A 20 -2.51 6.51 2.38
C GLY A 20 -3.57 5.63 3.03
N LEU A 21 -3.15 4.66 3.84
CA LEU A 21 -4.06 3.78 4.58
C LEU A 21 -4.88 4.55 5.62
N THR A 22 -4.26 5.50 6.35
CA THR A 22 -4.95 6.37 7.32
C THR A 22 -6.02 7.20 6.65
N LEU A 23 -5.68 7.91 5.57
CA LEU A 23 -6.62 8.75 4.83
C LEU A 23 -7.77 7.94 4.24
N SER A 24 -7.47 6.76 3.69
CA SER A 24 -8.49 5.83 3.20
C SER A 24 -9.42 5.35 4.32
N ALA A 25 -8.86 4.96 5.48
CA ALA A 25 -9.65 4.52 6.63
C ALA A 25 -10.55 5.64 7.17
N LEU A 26 -10.04 6.87 7.28
CA LEU A 26 -10.84 8.01 7.71
C LEU A 26 -11.98 8.33 6.73
N ALA A 27 -11.70 8.30 5.42
CA ALA A 27 -12.74 8.48 4.40
C ALA A 27 -13.79 7.35 4.46
N THR A 28 -13.37 6.12 4.75
CA THR A 28 -14.28 4.98 4.95
C THR A 28 -15.15 5.15 6.21
N LEU A 29 -14.59 5.65 7.31
CA LEU A 29 -15.36 5.99 8.51
C LEU A 29 -16.42 7.05 8.21
N LEU A 30 -16.05 8.11 7.48
CA LEU A 30 -17.00 9.16 7.06
C LEU A 30 -18.10 8.61 6.15
N LEU A 31 -17.74 7.70 5.23
CA LEU A 31 -18.72 7.05 4.36
C LEU A 31 -19.76 6.25 5.15
N GLY A 32 -19.37 5.63 6.27
CA GLY A 32 -20.28 4.91 7.17
C GLY A 32 -21.22 5.80 7.99
N THR A 33 -21.04 7.13 7.96
CA THR A 33 -21.93 8.06 8.68
C THR A 33 -23.19 8.39 7.87
N LYS A 34 -24.23 8.92 8.55
CA LYS A 34 -25.44 9.41 7.89
C LYS A 34 -25.13 10.51 6.85
N VAL A 35 -24.12 11.32 7.10
CA VAL A 35 -23.66 12.36 6.18
C VAL A 35 -23.04 11.75 4.90
N GLY A 36 -22.21 10.70 5.07
CA GLY A 36 -21.59 10.00 3.95
C GLY A 36 -22.58 9.35 3.00
N VAL A 37 -23.66 8.78 3.53
CA VAL A 37 -24.71 8.10 2.74
C VAL A 37 -25.93 9.00 2.44
N SER A 38 -25.90 10.28 2.79
CA SER A 38 -27.03 11.20 2.63
C SER A 38 -27.35 11.52 1.17
N SER A 39 -26.36 11.47 0.29
CA SER A 39 -26.51 11.83 -1.13
C SER A 39 -25.59 10.97 -2.00
N ILE A 40 -26.04 10.67 -3.21
CA ILE A 40 -25.21 10.00 -4.23
C ILE A 40 -23.92 10.79 -4.50
N VAL A 41 -23.98 12.11 -4.47
CA VAL A 41 -22.80 12.97 -4.68
C VAL A 41 -21.77 12.80 -3.55
N SER A 42 -22.23 12.80 -2.28
CA SER A 42 -21.33 12.57 -1.14
C SER A 42 -20.70 11.18 -1.18
N MET A 43 -21.48 10.15 -1.50
CA MET A 43 -20.97 8.79 -1.68
C MET A 43 -19.93 8.70 -2.79
N PHE A 44 -20.19 9.33 -3.94
CA PHE A 44 -19.27 9.37 -5.07
C PHE A 44 -17.93 10.04 -4.69
N ILE A 45 -18.00 11.22 -4.06
CA ILE A 45 -16.80 11.96 -3.65
C ILE A 45 -15.97 11.14 -2.65
N LEU A 46 -16.60 10.58 -1.62
CA LEU A 46 -15.90 9.79 -0.62
C LEU A 46 -15.31 8.52 -1.22
N GLN A 47 -16.04 7.82 -2.07
CA GLN A 47 -15.55 6.62 -2.76
C GLN A 47 -14.38 6.93 -3.71
N PHE A 48 -14.44 8.08 -4.41
CA PHE A 48 -13.33 8.57 -5.23
C PHE A 48 -12.09 8.84 -4.38
N LEU A 49 -12.24 9.52 -3.24
CA LEU A 49 -11.13 9.78 -2.31
C LEU A 49 -10.54 8.48 -1.74
N ILE A 50 -11.38 7.53 -1.33
CA ILE A 50 -10.92 6.21 -0.87
C ILE A 50 -10.07 5.54 -1.95
N GLY A 51 -10.56 5.47 -3.19
CA GLY A 51 -9.82 4.89 -4.31
C GLY A 51 -8.52 5.65 -4.64
N TRP A 52 -8.53 6.97 -4.48
CA TRP A 52 -7.36 7.81 -4.66
C TRP A 52 -6.28 7.48 -3.62
N PHE A 53 -6.61 7.47 -2.33
CA PHE A 53 -5.69 7.15 -1.25
C PHE A 53 -5.22 5.69 -1.27
N GLN A 54 -6.06 4.74 -1.65
CA GLN A 54 -5.66 3.35 -1.87
C GLN A 54 -4.61 3.21 -2.99
N GLY A 55 -4.57 4.14 -3.94
CA GLY A 55 -3.51 4.23 -4.94
C GLY A 55 -2.12 4.44 -4.36
N MET A 56 -2.00 4.87 -3.11
CA MET A 56 -0.73 5.06 -2.40
C MET A 56 -0.12 3.76 -1.85
N GLY A 57 -0.82 2.64 -1.90
CA GLY A 57 -0.37 1.38 -1.30
C GLY A 57 0.60 0.60 -2.18
N TRP A 58 0.30 0.40 -3.46
CA TRP A 58 1.05 -0.48 -4.35
C TRP A 58 2.48 -0.02 -4.66
N PRO A 59 2.73 1.24 -5.04
CA PRO A 59 4.08 1.67 -5.43
C PRO A 59 5.11 1.51 -4.32
N PRO A 60 4.85 1.95 -3.07
CA PRO A 60 5.83 1.78 -1.99
C PRO A 60 6.07 0.32 -1.62
N CYS A 61 5.05 -0.55 -1.71
CA CYS A 61 5.22 -1.98 -1.49
C CYS A 61 6.17 -2.60 -2.51
N GLY A 62 6.00 -2.28 -3.81
CA GLY A 62 6.89 -2.74 -4.86
C GLY A 62 8.34 -2.33 -4.58
N ARG A 63 8.57 -1.07 -4.20
CA ARG A 63 9.89 -0.55 -3.87
C ARG A 63 10.52 -1.24 -2.66
N VAL A 64 9.79 -1.43 -1.56
CA VAL A 64 10.26 -2.17 -0.39
C VAL A 64 10.65 -3.60 -0.78
N MET A 65 9.81 -4.28 -1.56
CA MET A 65 10.09 -5.64 -2.03
C MET A 65 11.37 -5.73 -2.88
N THR A 66 11.66 -4.72 -3.70
CA THR A 66 12.90 -4.71 -4.50
C THR A 66 14.14 -4.51 -3.67
N HIS A 67 14.08 -3.77 -2.57
CA HIS A 67 15.24 -3.52 -1.70
C HIS A 67 15.48 -4.61 -0.65
N TRP A 68 14.44 -5.34 -0.25
CA TRP A 68 14.53 -6.34 0.82
C TRP A 68 14.67 -7.78 0.32
N PHE A 69 14.40 -8.05 -0.95
CA PHE A 69 14.47 -9.40 -1.51
C PHE A 69 15.37 -9.45 -2.75
N SER A 70 16.25 -10.44 -2.79
CA SER A 70 17.15 -10.69 -3.92
C SER A 70 16.38 -11.05 -5.19
N GLN A 71 17.01 -10.95 -6.35
CA GLN A 71 16.37 -11.23 -7.64
C GLN A 71 15.82 -12.66 -7.73
N ASN A 72 16.55 -13.63 -7.18
CA ASN A 72 16.16 -15.04 -7.25
C ASN A 72 14.92 -15.38 -6.43
N GLU A 73 14.65 -14.68 -5.32
CA GLU A 73 13.51 -14.95 -4.45
C GLU A 73 12.36 -13.95 -4.61
N ARG A 74 12.60 -12.81 -5.25
CA ARG A 74 11.64 -11.70 -5.40
C ARG A 74 10.32 -12.14 -6.04
N GLY A 75 10.38 -12.96 -7.07
CA GLY A 75 9.18 -13.46 -7.76
C GLY A 75 8.26 -14.25 -6.82
N THR A 76 8.82 -15.18 -6.06
CA THR A 76 8.06 -15.99 -5.07
C THR A 76 7.48 -15.11 -3.97
N LYS A 77 8.28 -14.17 -3.42
CA LYS A 77 7.83 -13.27 -2.37
C LYS A 77 6.72 -12.33 -2.84
N MET A 78 6.84 -11.80 -4.07
CA MET A 78 5.77 -10.97 -4.67
C MET A 78 4.50 -11.76 -4.93
N SER A 79 4.59 -13.02 -5.34
CA SER A 79 3.42 -13.89 -5.53
C SER A 79 2.69 -14.14 -4.22
N ILE A 80 3.41 -14.45 -3.14
CA ILE A 80 2.82 -14.61 -1.79
C ILE A 80 2.18 -13.31 -1.33
N TRP A 81 2.86 -12.18 -1.50
CA TRP A 81 2.31 -10.88 -1.14
C TRP A 81 1.03 -10.55 -1.93
N ASN A 82 0.98 -10.88 -3.22
CA ASN A 82 -0.19 -10.66 -4.05
C ASN A 82 -1.41 -11.48 -3.59
N CYS A 83 -1.21 -12.65 -2.97
CA CYS A 83 -2.29 -13.43 -2.37
C CYS A 83 -3.02 -12.67 -1.26
N ALA A 84 -2.35 -11.73 -0.56
CA ALA A 84 -2.97 -10.93 0.49
C ALA A 84 -4.18 -10.13 -0.02
N HIS A 85 -4.15 -9.68 -1.28
CA HIS A 85 -5.28 -8.99 -1.90
C HIS A 85 -6.52 -9.87 -2.01
N ASN A 86 -6.34 -11.12 -2.43
CA ASN A 86 -7.44 -12.09 -2.56
C ASN A 86 -7.96 -12.52 -1.18
N VAL A 87 -7.08 -12.72 -0.21
CA VAL A 87 -7.45 -13.02 1.19
C VAL A 87 -8.25 -11.87 1.78
N GLY A 88 -7.79 -10.62 1.60
CA GLY A 88 -8.54 -9.43 2.04
C GLY A 88 -9.92 -9.35 1.42
N GLY A 89 -10.04 -9.59 0.10
CA GLY A 89 -11.32 -9.63 -0.60
C GLY A 89 -12.26 -10.71 -0.08
N ALA A 90 -11.74 -11.90 0.25
CA ALA A 90 -12.51 -12.99 0.81
C ALA A 90 -13.01 -12.71 2.23
N LEU A 91 -12.24 -11.97 3.04
CA LEU A 91 -12.57 -11.65 4.42
C LEU A 91 -13.61 -10.54 4.56
N ILE A 92 -13.77 -9.66 3.57
CA ILE A 92 -14.66 -8.49 3.70
C ILE A 92 -16.13 -8.89 3.91
N GLY A 93 -16.61 -9.92 3.23
CA GLY A 93 -17.97 -10.44 3.37
C GLY A 93 -18.28 -10.95 4.78
N PRO A 94 -17.50 -11.92 5.31
CA PRO A 94 -17.65 -12.40 6.68
C PRO A 94 -17.48 -11.29 7.73
N MET A 95 -16.56 -10.33 7.53
CA MET A 95 -16.40 -9.18 8.43
C MET A 95 -17.64 -8.30 8.44
N ALA A 96 -18.22 -7.99 7.28
CA ALA A 96 -19.45 -7.20 7.18
C ALA A 96 -20.64 -7.91 7.83
N ALA A 97 -20.78 -9.22 7.60
CA ALA A 97 -21.83 -10.03 8.22
C ALA A 97 -21.67 -10.12 9.75
N GLY A 98 -20.46 -10.38 10.24
CA GLY A 98 -20.16 -10.38 11.67
C GLY A 98 -20.41 -9.03 12.32
N GLY A 99 -20.02 -7.95 11.68
CA GLY A 99 -20.28 -6.59 12.14
C GLY A 99 -21.78 -6.27 12.22
N LEU A 100 -22.58 -6.77 11.27
CA LEU A 100 -24.03 -6.62 11.32
C LEU A 100 -24.62 -7.34 12.55
N VAL A 101 -24.15 -8.56 12.83
CA VAL A 101 -24.60 -9.34 13.98
C VAL A 101 -24.20 -8.70 15.32
N TRP A 102 -22.96 -8.20 15.41
CA TRP A 102 -22.43 -7.64 16.66
C TRP A 102 -22.90 -6.21 16.94
N PHE A 103 -23.04 -5.38 15.92
CA PHE A 103 -23.36 -3.96 16.08
C PHE A 103 -24.80 -3.61 15.66
N GLY A 104 -25.55 -4.54 15.10
CA GLY A 104 -26.93 -4.31 14.67
C GLY A 104 -27.11 -3.35 13.51
N SER A 105 -26.01 -2.93 12.85
CA SER A 105 -26.06 -2.01 11.71
C SER A 105 -25.11 -2.43 10.61
N TRP A 106 -25.60 -2.38 9.38
CA TRP A 106 -24.77 -2.72 8.20
C TRP A 106 -23.63 -1.70 7.97
N GLN A 107 -23.84 -0.44 8.33
CA GLN A 107 -22.80 0.59 8.24
C GLN A 107 -21.61 0.27 9.15
N ALA A 108 -21.90 -0.17 10.39
CA ALA A 108 -20.86 -0.55 11.32
C ALA A 108 -20.04 -1.74 10.80
N GLY A 109 -20.73 -2.77 10.29
CA GLY A 109 -20.06 -3.96 9.76
C GLY A 109 -19.27 -3.71 8.50
N THR A 110 -19.81 -2.91 7.57
CA THR A 110 -19.19 -2.69 6.26
C THR A 110 -18.12 -1.61 6.27
N PHE A 111 -18.28 -0.55 7.07
CA PHE A 111 -17.38 0.62 7.02
C PHE A 111 -16.58 0.81 8.31
N TRP A 112 -17.23 0.84 9.47
CA TRP A 112 -16.54 1.23 10.70
C TRP A 112 -15.60 0.15 11.20
N PHE A 113 -16.04 -1.10 11.25
CA PHE A 113 -15.21 -2.19 11.73
C PHE A 113 -13.94 -2.38 10.87
N PRO A 114 -14.02 -2.51 9.54
CA PRO A 114 -12.81 -2.60 8.69
C PRO A 114 -11.92 -1.36 8.78
N ALA A 115 -12.49 -0.15 8.92
CA ALA A 115 -11.71 1.06 9.03
C ALA A 115 -10.93 1.14 10.35
N VAL A 116 -11.52 0.71 11.48
CA VAL A 116 -10.83 0.63 12.77
C VAL A 116 -9.69 -0.41 12.70
N VAL A 117 -9.94 -1.57 12.12
CA VAL A 117 -8.90 -2.59 11.90
C VAL A 117 -7.77 -2.01 11.04
N ALA A 118 -8.08 -1.28 9.96
CA ALA A 118 -7.09 -0.62 9.12
C ALA A 118 -6.25 0.39 9.91
N LEU A 119 -6.84 1.20 10.81
CA LEU A 119 -6.11 2.13 11.67
C LEU A 119 -5.15 1.44 12.64
N ILE A 120 -5.54 0.29 13.19
CA ILE A 120 -4.64 -0.53 14.01
C ILE A 120 -3.46 -1.02 13.17
N ILE A 121 -3.74 -1.51 11.95
CA ILE A 121 -2.71 -1.95 11.02
C ILE A 121 -1.76 -0.81 10.63
N VAL A 122 -2.24 0.44 10.53
CA VAL A 122 -1.40 1.63 10.28
C VAL A 122 -0.30 1.76 11.33
N VAL A 123 -0.65 1.62 12.62
CA VAL A 123 0.33 1.72 13.72
C VAL A 123 1.38 0.63 13.61
N ILE A 124 0.95 -0.60 13.35
CA ILE A 124 1.84 -1.77 13.14
C ILE A 124 2.75 -1.53 11.92
N ALA A 125 2.17 -1.12 10.80
CA ALA A 125 2.90 -0.87 9.56
C ALA A 125 3.95 0.24 9.74
N TYR A 126 3.59 1.37 10.35
CA TYR A 126 4.53 2.46 10.63
C TYR A 126 5.70 2.02 11.53
N SER A 127 5.44 1.13 12.48
CA SER A 127 6.44 0.62 13.41
C SER A 127 7.38 -0.39 12.77
N LEU A 128 6.88 -1.26 11.90
CA LEU A 128 7.61 -2.39 11.33
C LEU A 128 8.25 -2.10 9.97
N ILE A 129 7.59 -1.31 9.10
CA ILE A 129 8.10 -1.06 7.76
C ILE A 129 9.36 -0.20 7.80
N ARG A 130 10.36 -0.64 7.02
CA ARG A 130 11.59 0.11 6.74
C ARG A 130 11.78 0.17 5.23
N ASP A 131 12.28 1.30 4.74
CA ASP A 131 12.41 1.56 3.31
C ASP A 131 13.43 0.63 2.65
N THR A 132 14.61 0.55 3.25
CA THR A 132 15.75 -0.20 2.72
C THR A 132 16.53 -0.86 3.86
N PRO A 133 17.28 -1.97 3.62
CA PRO A 133 18.21 -2.54 4.61
C PRO A 133 19.22 -1.51 5.12
N GLN A 134 19.73 -0.65 4.24
CA GLN A 134 20.72 0.39 4.59
C GLN A 134 20.14 1.39 5.61
N SER A 135 18.84 1.66 5.58
CA SER A 135 18.18 2.51 6.58
C SER A 135 18.20 1.91 8.00
N CYS A 136 18.53 0.63 8.11
CA CYS A 136 18.69 -0.12 9.37
C CYS A 136 20.17 -0.43 9.68
N GLY A 137 21.12 0.09 8.91
CA GLY A 137 22.55 -0.20 9.07
C GLY A 137 22.96 -1.57 8.54
N LEU A 138 22.14 -2.20 7.70
CA LEU A 138 22.42 -3.48 7.06
C LEU A 138 23.00 -3.25 5.65
N PRO A 139 23.83 -4.17 5.12
CA PRO A 139 24.31 -4.10 3.76
C PRO A 139 23.14 -4.26 2.76
N PRO A 140 23.32 -3.81 1.49
CA PRO A 140 22.36 -4.08 0.42
C PRO A 140 22.07 -5.57 0.30
N ILE A 141 20.85 -5.94 -0.12
CA ILE A 141 20.47 -7.36 -0.22
C ILE A 141 21.29 -8.11 -1.27
N GLU A 142 21.71 -7.43 -2.31
CA GLU A 142 22.54 -7.96 -3.39
C GLU A 142 23.93 -8.36 -2.86
N GLU A 143 24.51 -7.55 -1.98
CA GLU A 143 25.79 -7.85 -1.32
C GLU A 143 25.62 -8.98 -0.32
N TYR A 144 24.60 -8.94 0.53
CA TYR A 144 24.32 -9.97 1.54
C TYR A 144 24.07 -11.35 0.92
N ARG A 145 23.36 -11.42 -0.21
CA ARG A 145 23.04 -12.67 -0.91
C ARG A 145 24.04 -13.04 -2.01
N ASN A 146 24.99 -12.15 -2.32
CA ASN A 146 25.90 -12.29 -3.47
C ASN A 146 25.13 -12.56 -4.78
N ASP A 147 24.03 -11.87 -5.00
CA ASP A 147 23.08 -12.05 -6.09
C ASP A 147 22.96 -10.75 -6.90
N TYR A 148 24.02 -10.46 -7.65
CA TYR A 148 24.07 -9.30 -8.53
C TYR A 148 23.46 -9.63 -9.89
N PRO A 149 22.77 -8.67 -10.53
CA PRO A 149 22.34 -8.80 -11.91
C PRO A 149 23.52 -9.12 -12.84
N LYS A 150 23.33 -9.99 -13.83
CA LYS A 150 24.40 -10.40 -14.77
C LYS A 150 25.13 -9.23 -15.45
N ASN A 151 24.51 -8.07 -15.53
CA ASN A 151 25.05 -6.85 -16.12
C ASN A 151 25.17 -5.72 -15.08
N TYR A 152 25.38 -6.05 -13.81
CA TYR A 152 25.52 -5.04 -12.77
C TYR A 152 26.78 -4.22 -13.00
N SER A 153 26.62 -2.91 -13.10
CA SER A 153 27.70 -1.95 -12.97
C SER A 153 27.26 -0.89 -11.96
N ALA A 154 28.10 -0.61 -10.98
CA ALA A 154 27.84 0.40 -9.95
C ALA A 154 27.56 1.81 -10.54
N LYS A 155 27.95 2.03 -11.80
CA LYS A 155 27.67 3.27 -12.55
C LYS A 155 26.26 3.33 -13.17
N SER A 156 25.50 2.22 -13.17
CA SER A 156 24.17 2.15 -13.77
C SER A 156 23.03 2.45 -12.78
N GLU A 157 23.34 2.68 -11.52
CA GLU A 157 22.35 3.14 -10.51
C GLU A 157 22.10 4.66 -10.65
N VAL A 158 21.76 5.11 -11.85
CA VAL A 158 21.28 6.48 -12.04
C VAL A 158 19.77 6.46 -11.84
N GLU A 159 19.29 7.17 -10.82
CA GLU A 159 17.85 7.42 -10.67
C GLU A 159 17.35 8.20 -11.89
N LEU A 160 16.68 7.49 -12.80
CA LEU A 160 16.10 8.09 -13.98
C LEU A 160 14.94 9.00 -13.58
N THR A 161 14.95 10.22 -14.06
CA THR A 161 13.83 11.14 -13.88
C THR A 161 12.59 10.61 -14.62
N ALA A 162 11.38 10.81 -14.08
CA ALA A 162 10.12 10.39 -14.72
C ALA A 162 10.00 10.87 -16.19
N LYS A 163 10.62 12.02 -16.52
CA LYS A 163 10.72 12.55 -17.88
C LYS A 163 11.60 11.66 -18.77
N GLU A 164 12.74 11.23 -18.28
CA GLU A 164 13.67 10.36 -19.02
C GLU A 164 13.08 8.96 -19.24
N ILE A 165 12.36 8.43 -18.23
CA ILE A 165 11.65 7.16 -18.39
C ILE A 165 10.60 7.27 -19.49
N PHE A 166 9.78 8.33 -19.48
CA PHE A 166 8.72 8.52 -20.47
C PHE A 166 9.25 8.72 -21.89
N PHE A 167 10.30 9.54 -22.08
CA PHE A 167 10.82 9.83 -23.43
C PHE A 167 11.81 8.79 -23.97
N LYS A 168 12.39 7.94 -23.11
CA LYS A 168 13.40 6.96 -23.54
C LYS A 168 12.87 5.54 -23.65
N TYR A 169 11.78 5.20 -22.92
CA TYR A 169 11.28 3.82 -22.81
C TYR A 169 9.79 3.66 -23.18
N VAL A 170 9.08 4.71 -23.48
CA VAL A 170 7.72 4.74 -24.03
C VAL A 170 7.72 5.36 -25.41
#